data_3dd5e8da171309d6f455ffb341e53371
#
_entry.id   3dd5e8da171309d6f455ffb341e53371
#
_cell.length_a   1.000
_cell.length_b   1.000
_cell.length_c   1.000
_cell.angle_alpha   90.00
_cell.angle_beta   90.00
_cell.angle_gamma   90.00
#
_symmetry.space_group_name_H-M   'P 1'
#
loop_
_entity.id
_entity.type
_entity.pdbx_description
1 polymer ?
#
loop_
_entity_poly.entity_id
_entity_poly.type
_entity_poly.pdbx_seq_one_letter_code
_entity_poly.pdbx_strand_id
1 'polypeptide(L)'
;MRCKALISAFVLAIATALPAYAVDPLYETKLIRLAEVMGSIHSLRNLCGEKSSQWRDRMDSLLAAENPDPARRARLVASFNRGYRTFTETYTTCTSQAIAAIDRYQIEGERLSSEIISGYGN
;
A
#
# COMPACT_ATOMS: atom_id res chain seq x y z
N MET A 1 -5.38 55.49 48.02
CA MET A 1 -5.55 54.94 46.66
C MET A 1 -4.93 53.55 46.61
N ARG A 2 -5.75 52.54 46.50
CA ARG A 2 -5.24 51.17 46.45
C ARG A 2 -5.22 50.74 44.98
N CYS A 3 -4.05 50.60 44.38
CA CYS A 3 -3.89 49.99 43.06
C CYS A 3 -4.00 48.45 43.23
N LYS A 4 -5.13 47.90 42.78
CA LYS A 4 -5.25 46.44 42.65
C LYS A 4 -4.57 46.01 41.35
N ALA A 5 -3.40 45.44 41.46
CA ALA A 5 -2.74 44.77 40.33
C ALA A 5 -3.49 43.49 40.03
N LEU A 6 -4.17 43.45 38.92
CA LEU A 6 -4.72 42.25 38.35
C LEU A 6 -3.59 41.47 37.68
N ILE A 7 -3.11 40.41 38.35
CA ILE A 7 -2.18 39.46 37.77
C ILE A 7 -3.03 38.54 36.90
N SER A 8 -2.99 38.78 35.59
CA SER A 8 -3.60 37.89 34.60
C SER A 8 -2.68 36.67 34.41
N ALA A 9 -3.05 35.53 35.02
CA ALA A 9 -2.33 34.29 34.81
C ALA A 9 -2.60 33.79 33.40
N PHE A 10 -1.61 33.96 32.51
CA PHE A 10 -1.63 33.41 31.17
C PHE A 10 -1.30 31.89 31.29
N VAL A 11 -2.32 31.04 31.28
CA VAL A 11 -2.13 29.59 31.22
C VAL A 11 -1.70 29.25 29.81
N LEU A 12 -0.40 29.03 29.62
CA LEU A 12 0.15 28.51 28.37
C LEU A 12 -0.19 27.05 28.26
N ALA A 13 -1.24 26.71 27.51
CA ALA A 13 -1.56 25.34 27.17
C ALA A 13 -0.50 24.78 26.23
N ILE A 14 0.44 24.02 26.77
CA ILE A 14 1.41 23.27 25.97
C ILE A 14 0.65 22.10 25.36
N ALA A 15 0.24 22.25 24.09
CA ALA A 15 -0.25 21.16 23.30
C ALA A 15 0.92 20.20 23.02
N THR A 16 0.99 19.10 23.77
CA THR A 16 1.93 18.01 23.45
C THR A 16 1.44 17.32 22.20
N ALA A 17 2.01 17.69 21.05
CA ALA A 17 1.82 16.95 19.82
C ALA A 17 2.43 15.57 20.01
N LEU A 18 1.58 14.50 20.00
CA LEU A 18 2.05 13.13 19.97
C LEU A 18 2.79 12.91 18.65
N PRO A 19 4.01 12.30 18.68
CA PRO A 19 4.72 12.01 17.44
C PRO A 19 3.87 11.04 16.62
N ALA A 20 3.52 11.44 15.39
CA ALA A 20 2.95 10.52 14.42
C ALA A 20 4.00 9.47 14.09
N TYR A 21 3.70 8.17 14.28
CA TYR A 21 4.58 7.10 13.85
C TYR A 21 4.69 7.12 12.33
N ALA A 22 5.83 7.57 11.83
CA ALA A 22 6.14 7.51 10.41
C ALA A 22 6.40 6.04 10.03
N VAL A 23 5.75 5.58 8.95
CA VAL A 23 6.03 4.26 8.38
C VAL A 23 7.45 4.28 7.81
N ASP A 24 8.23 3.20 8.03
CA ASP A 24 9.57 3.04 7.48
C ASP A 24 9.51 3.20 5.95
N PRO A 25 10.32 4.08 5.33
CA PRO A 25 10.30 4.31 3.89
C PRO A 25 10.60 3.07 3.05
N LEU A 26 11.48 2.17 3.50
CA LEU A 26 11.78 0.93 2.81
C LEU A 26 10.60 -0.04 2.85
N TYR A 27 9.95 -0.14 4.00
CA TYR A 27 8.75 -0.94 4.16
C TYR A 27 7.63 -0.45 3.23
N GLU A 28 7.37 0.84 3.24
CA GLU A 28 6.33 1.45 2.39
C GLU A 28 6.63 1.25 0.91
N THR A 29 7.86 1.44 0.48
CA THR A 29 8.27 1.21 -0.91
C THR A 29 8.01 -0.23 -1.35
N LYS A 30 8.31 -1.20 -0.49
CA LYS A 30 8.05 -2.63 -0.78
C LYS A 30 6.55 -2.94 -0.84
N LEU A 31 5.75 -2.34 0.05
CA LEU A 31 4.28 -2.52 0.03
C LEU A 31 3.65 -1.91 -1.22
N ILE A 32 4.06 -0.72 -1.61
CA ILE A 32 3.59 -0.06 -2.83
C ILE A 32 3.92 -0.93 -4.05
N ARG A 33 5.14 -1.46 -4.13
CA ARG A 33 5.52 -2.35 -5.22
C ARG A 33 4.74 -3.67 -5.17
N LEU A 34 4.52 -4.24 -3.99
CA LEU A 34 3.72 -5.46 -3.83
C LEU A 34 2.27 -5.24 -4.30
N ALA A 35 1.66 -4.12 -3.97
CA ALA A 35 0.33 -3.75 -4.45
C ALA A 35 0.27 -3.68 -5.98
N GLU A 36 1.26 -3.06 -6.61
CA GLU A 36 1.37 -2.98 -8.07
C GLU A 36 1.53 -4.37 -8.70
N VAL A 37 2.38 -5.22 -8.14
CA VAL A 37 2.57 -6.60 -8.58
C VAL A 37 1.28 -7.40 -8.49
N MET A 38 0.53 -7.27 -7.40
CA MET A 38 -0.77 -7.96 -7.26
C MET A 38 -1.77 -7.49 -8.31
N GLY A 39 -1.83 -6.21 -8.60
CA GLY A 39 -2.68 -5.67 -9.66
C GLY A 39 -2.29 -6.20 -11.05
N SER A 40 -1.00 -6.29 -11.31
CA SER A 40 -0.45 -6.85 -12.56
C SER A 40 -0.83 -8.32 -12.74
N ILE A 41 -0.64 -9.13 -11.72
CA ILE A 41 -1.01 -10.55 -11.75
C ILE A 41 -2.53 -10.72 -11.92
N HIS A 42 -3.32 -9.91 -11.22
CA HIS A 42 -4.78 -9.94 -11.35
C HIS A 42 -5.22 -9.71 -12.80
N SER A 43 -4.67 -8.69 -13.45
CA SER A 43 -4.95 -8.38 -14.85
C SER A 43 -4.53 -9.52 -15.78
N LEU A 44 -3.28 -9.98 -15.65
CA LEU A 44 -2.72 -11.02 -16.51
C LEU A 44 -3.43 -12.37 -16.37
N ARG A 45 -3.76 -12.79 -15.15
CA ARG A 45 -4.48 -14.04 -14.92
C ARG A 45 -5.91 -13.99 -15.45
N ASN A 46 -6.60 -12.86 -15.30
CA ASN A 46 -7.92 -12.68 -15.90
C ASN A 46 -7.85 -12.73 -17.42
N LEU A 47 -6.82 -12.16 -18.02
CA LEU A 47 -6.58 -12.24 -19.46
C LEU A 47 -6.34 -13.69 -19.92
N CYS A 48 -5.64 -14.49 -19.13
CA CYS A 48 -5.28 -15.87 -19.45
C CYS A 48 -6.30 -16.91 -18.96
N GLY A 49 -7.53 -16.49 -18.65
CA GLY A 49 -8.65 -17.40 -18.41
C GLY A 49 -8.97 -17.68 -16.93
N GLU A 50 -8.15 -17.20 -16.00
CA GLU A 50 -8.42 -17.32 -14.56
C GLU A 50 -9.26 -16.12 -14.09
N LYS A 51 -10.55 -16.17 -14.39
CA LYS A 51 -11.49 -15.10 -13.99
C LYS A 51 -11.88 -15.28 -12.53
N SER A 52 -11.03 -14.84 -11.62
CA SER A 52 -11.29 -14.86 -10.18
C SER A 52 -11.01 -13.50 -9.54
N SER A 53 -11.57 -13.29 -8.36
CA SER A 53 -11.30 -12.10 -7.53
C SER A 53 -10.13 -12.32 -6.56
N GLN A 54 -9.43 -13.43 -6.62
CA GLN A 54 -8.43 -13.84 -5.64
C GLN A 54 -7.38 -12.77 -5.34
N TRP A 55 -6.84 -12.12 -6.36
CA TRP A 55 -5.79 -11.11 -6.20
C TRP A 55 -6.35 -9.80 -5.65
N ARG A 56 -7.56 -9.45 -6.02
CA ARG A 56 -8.28 -8.33 -5.42
C ARG A 56 -8.59 -8.59 -3.95
N ASP A 57 -9.02 -9.79 -3.61
CA ASP A 57 -9.30 -10.20 -2.24
C ASP A 57 -8.02 -10.17 -1.39
N ARG A 58 -6.88 -10.54 -1.95
CA ARG A 58 -5.57 -10.42 -1.29
C ARG A 58 -5.18 -8.96 -1.05
N MET A 59 -5.47 -8.08 -2.00
CA MET A 59 -5.26 -6.64 -1.80
C MET A 59 -6.14 -6.08 -0.69
N ASP A 60 -7.40 -6.49 -0.64
CA ASP A 60 -8.31 -6.08 0.44
C ASP A 60 -7.82 -6.59 1.80
N SER A 61 -7.29 -7.80 1.87
CA SER A 61 -6.68 -8.37 3.08
C SER A 61 -5.42 -7.60 3.50
N LEU A 62 -4.60 -7.17 2.54
CA LEU A 62 -3.44 -6.34 2.80
C LEU A 62 -3.85 -5.00 3.43
N LEU A 63 -4.85 -4.33 2.85
CA LEU A 63 -5.37 -3.08 3.36
C LEU A 63 -5.96 -3.23 4.76
N ALA A 64 -6.66 -4.32 5.03
CA ALA A 64 -7.21 -4.61 6.35
C ALA A 64 -6.10 -4.81 7.39
N ALA A 65 -5.04 -5.55 7.04
CA ALA A 65 -3.90 -5.81 7.93
C ALA A 65 -3.09 -4.55 8.21
N GLU A 66 -2.86 -3.72 7.18
CA GLU A 66 -2.09 -2.48 7.30
C GLU A 66 -2.87 -1.36 8.00
N ASN A 67 -4.19 -1.39 7.93
CA ASN A 67 -5.07 -0.35 8.46
C ASN A 67 -4.54 1.06 8.19
N PRO A 68 -4.29 1.42 6.92
CA PRO A 68 -3.66 2.68 6.57
C PRO A 68 -4.61 3.86 6.79
N ASP A 69 -4.02 5.05 7.02
CA ASP A 69 -4.78 6.29 6.93
C ASP A 69 -5.30 6.51 5.49
N PRO A 70 -6.25 7.44 5.28
CA PRO A 70 -6.85 7.64 3.96
C PRO A 70 -5.85 7.95 2.85
N ALA A 71 -4.82 8.73 3.12
CA ALA A 71 -3.81 9.10 2.12
C ALA A 71 -2.93 7.91 1.73
N ARG A 72 -2.49 7.13 2.72
CA ARG A 72 -1.70 5.92 2.50
C ARG A 72 -2.52 4.85 1.79
N ARG A 73 -3.78 4.66 2.19
CA ARG A 73 -4.72 3.76 1.52
C ARG A 73 -4.86 4.12 0.03
N ALA A 74 -5.06 5.39 -0.27
CA ALA A 74 -5.19 5.86 -1.66
C ALA A 74 -3.94 5.55 -2.49
N ARG A 75 -2.74 5.68 -1.93
CA ARG A 75 -1.49 5.32 -2.62
C ARG A 75 -1.38 3.83 -2.92
N LEU A 76 -1.73 2.98 -1.96
CA LEU A 76 -1.71 1.53 -2.14
C LEU A 76 -2.72 1.07 -3.19
N VAL A 77 -3.95 1.58 -3.13
CA VAL A 77 -4.99 1.30 -4.12
C VAL A 77 -4.60 1.80 -5.51
N ALA A 78 -4.04 3.00 -5.61
CA ALA A 78 -3.56 3.55 -6.88
C ALA A 78 -2.45 2.69 -7.50
N SER A 79 -1.57 2.14 -6.68
CA SER A 79 -0.49 1.24 -7.14
C SER A 79 -1.04 -0.08 -7.69
N PHE A 80 -1.99 -0.69 -7.01
CA PHE A 80 -2.70 -1.88 -7.51
C PHE A 80 -3.37 -1.58 -8.85
N ASN A 81 -4.11 -0.49 -8.93
CA ASN A 81 -4.82 -0.09 -10.16
C ASN A 81 -3.86 0.22 -11.30
N ARG A 82 -2.70 0.80 -11.01
CA ARG A 82 -1.65 1.05 -12.01
C ARG A 82 -1.12 -0.26 -12.61
N GLY A 83 -0.81 -1.24 -11.77
CA GLY A 83 -0.38 -2.56 -12.22
C GLY A 83 -1.45 -3.23 -13.07
N TYR A 84 -2.70 -3.20 -12.64
CA TYR A 84 -3.83 -3.73 -13.38
C TYR A 84 -3.95 -3.09 -14.77
N ARG A 85 -3.95 -1.77 -14.86
CA ARG A 85 -4.13 -1.03 -16.13
C ARG A 85 -2.96 -1.19 -17.08
N THR A 86 -1.74 -1.31 -16.60
CA THR A 86 -0.55 -1.48 -17.45
C THR A 86 -0.73 -2.65 -18.41
N PHE A 87 -1.28 -3.76 -17.93
CA PHE A 87 -1.45 -4.96 -18.76
C PHE A 87 -2.79 -5.00 -19.49
N THR A 88 -3.85 -4.43 -18.98
CA THR A 88 -5.12 -4.30 -19.72
C THR A 88 -4.97 -3.38 -20.94
N GLU A 89 -4.09 -2.38 -20.87
CA GLU A 89 -3.79 -1.48 -21.97
C GLU A 89 -2.81 -2.08 -22.99
N THR A 90 -1.96 -3.00 -22.57
CA THR A 90 -0.90 -3.60 -23.40
C THR A 90 -1.34 -4.87 -24.09
N TYR A 91 -2.05 -5.75 -23.39
CA TYR A 91 -2.46 -7.05 -23.89
C TYR A 91 -3.98 -7.18 -23.99
N THR A 92 -4.47 -7.62 -25.16
CA THR A 92 -5.87 -7.94 -25.39
C THR A 92 -6.10 -9.44 -25.45
N THR A 93 -5.04 -10.24 -25.61
CA THR A 93 -5.07 -11.71 -25.68
C THR A 93 -3.97 -12.29 -24.80
N CYS A 94 -4.20 -13.52 -24.30
CA CYS A 94 -3.19 -14.25 -23.55
C CYS A 94 -2.10 -14.75 -24.48
N THR A 95 -0.96 -14.07 -24.48
CA THR A 95 0.22 -14.43 -25.26
C THR A 95 1.23 -15.20 -24.41
N SER A 96 2.25 -15.79 -25.06
CA SER A 96 3.36 -16.41 -24.33
C SER A 96 4.13 -15.42 -23.45
N GLN A 97 4.22 -14.16 -23.90
CA GLN A 97 4.81 -13.07 -23.11
C GLN A 97 3.96 -12.73 -21.88
N ALA A 98 2.63 -12.77 -22.00
CA ALA A 98 1.74 -12.57 -20.86
C ALA A 98 1.92 -13.68 -19.80
N ILE A 99 2.00 -14.92 -20.23
CA ILE A 99 2.25 -16.07 -19.35
C ILE A 99 3.62 -15.95 -18.66
N ALA A 100 4.66 -15.59 -19.39
CA ALA A 100 5.99 -15.37 -18.83
C ALA A 100 5.99 -14.20 -17.81
N ALA A 101 5.21 -13.16 -18.06
CA ALA A 101 5.04 -12.04 -17.14
C ALA A 101 4.36 -12.48 -15.83
N ILE A 102 3.36 -13.35 -15.88
CA ILE A 102 2.72 -13.92 -14.68
C ILE A 102 3.79 -14.56 -13.79
N ASP A 103 4.63 -15.42 -14.35
CA ASP A 103 5.69 -16.11 -13.60
C ASP A 103 6.67 -15.14 -12.96
N ARG A 104 7.14 -14.14 -13.71
CA ARG A 104 8.07 -13.12 -13.19
C ARG A 104 7.46 -12.31 -12.05
N TYR A 105 6.23 -11.87 -12.19
CA TYR A 105 5.54 -11.09 -11.15
C TYR A 105 5.21 -11.95 -9.93
N GLN A 106 4.90 -13.21 -10.12
CA GLN A 106 4.66 -14.13 -9.01
C GLN A 106 5.95 -14.33 -8.18
N ILE A 107 7.08 -14.54 -8.83
CA ILE A 107 8.39 -14.64 -8.17
C ILE A 107 8.73 -13.33 -7.43
N GLU A 108 8.52 -12.19 -8.06
CA GLU A 108 8.76 -10.89 -7.44
C GLU A 108 7.85 -10.67 -6.22
N GLY A 109 6.57 -11.01 -6.34
CA GLY A 109 5.61 -10.90 -5.23
C GLY A 109 5.97 -11.77 -4.04
N GLU A 110 6.39 -13.00 -4.28
CA GLU A 110 6.87 -13.91 -3.24
C GLU A 110 8.14 -13.38 -2.56
N ARG A 111 9.09 -12.85 -3.33
CA ARG A 111 10.29 -12.23 -2.81
C ARG A 111 9.98 -11.00 -1.94
N LEU A 112 9.14 -10.10 -2.43
CA LEU A 112 8.71 -8.91 -1.68
C LEU A 112 8.01 -9.28 -0.38
N SER A 113 7.09 -10.25 -0.43
CA SER A 113 6.37 -10.73 0.75
C SER A 113 7.33 -11.32 1.78
N SER A 114 8.30 -12.12 1.34
CA SER A 114 9.33 -12.71 2.19
C SER A 114 10.23 -11.65 2.83
N GLU A 115 10.66 -10.64 2.06
CA GLU A 115 11.47 -9.54 2.57
C GLU A 115 10.71 -8.70 3.60
N ILE A 116 9.44 -8.44 3.37
CA ILE A 116 8.57 -7.70 4.29
C ILE A 116 8.42 -8.47 5.60
N ILE A 117 8.12 -9.75 5.54
CA ILE A 117 7.95 -10.61 6.73
C ILE A 117 9.26 -10.72 7.51
N SER A 118 10.37 -10.97 6.83
CA SER A 118 11.69 -11.17 7.47
C SER A 118 12.24 -9.89 8.08
N GLY A 119 12.02 -8.74 7.44
CA GLY A 119 12.57 -7.47 7.86
C GLY A 119 11.71 -6.71 8.86
N TYR A 120 10.39 -6.91 8.85
CA TYR A 120 9.42 -6.10 9.61
C TYR A 120 8.35 -6.92 10.33
N GLY A 121 8.27 -8.21 10.09
CA GLY A 121 7.41 -9.13 10.84
C GLY A 121 8.03 -9.53 12.17
N ASN A 122 7.21 -9.71 13.18
CA ASN A 122 7.65 -10.24 14.48
C ASN A 122 7.87 -11.75 14.43
#